data_cacd422dbf880f2f9ac43c8443f2ba72
#
_entry.id   cacd422dbf880f2f9ac43c8443f2ba72
#
_cell.length_a   1.000
_cell.length_b   1.000
_cell.length_c   1.000
_cell.angle_alpha   90.00
_cell.angle_beta   90.00
_cell.angle_gamma   90.00
#
_symmetry.space_group_name_H-M   'P 1'
#
loop_
_entity.id
_entity.type
_entity.pdbx_description
1 polymer ?
#
loop_
_entity_poly.entity_id
_entity_poly.type
_entity_poly.pdbx_seq_one_letter_code
_entity_poly.pdbx_strand_id
1 'polypeptide(L)'
;MQLKADENGKTIEEPARFDSFIVTDNGNGFNTENYASFLEAYSQLKVKKGCKGIGRFLWLKAFKDVSVKSTFLENGLWYRRAFDFSFAGVNPEENVEMLQEEVNDPATIVTLNCFKDAYRDAVSNSLESLAKKIIEHCLPYFITGNCPQIILKDNCGEVYNLNDYYVSTYRDSLHRDPMELKGKQYTLYHMLLTAGVDKHELHLCANNREVKSYALSSYIPDMKKKLISDTNAYYYVGYLTGDYLDEAVNTERADFDFTENALFGDAAESDIVEAAVEFIRAYLKDDLDKVAREKRNQIDNFVQAKCPQYRLLLNRRPEVYGKIPAGLPSDKLDLELYKHQQQWEFDTAKKKNAIDKKVKDDATSDPDFQRLFDEYCENITDLSRASLAEYVARRKAVIELLDSALSVDDEGKYSKESRIHSIICPMQTTSDEIQLDAMNLWLIDDRLAYHHFLASDKKINSIPMLENNTDKRMDIAIFDAALSYTADPDNINSITIVELKRPQRDDADNDPVLQVLKL
;
A
#
# COMPACT_ATOMS: atom_id res chain seq x y z
N MET A 1 -15.67 36.84 5.64
CA MET A 1 -15.59 36.82 4.18
C MET A 1 -14.48 37.76 3.76
N GLN A 2 -13.43 37.24 3.14
CA GLN A 2 -12.41 38.08 2.51
C GLN A 2 -12.69 38.09 1.00
N LEU A 3 -12.84 39.28 0.45
CA LEU A 3 -13.04 39.50 -0.97
C LEU A 3 -11.66 39.58 -1.65
N LYS A 4 -11.32 38.62 -2.49
CA LYS A 4 -10.17 38.71 -3.42
C LYS A 4 -10.68 38.79 -4.86
N ALA A 5 -10.04 39.60 -5.67
CA ALA A 5 -10.28 39.64 -7.11
C ALA A 5 -9.38 38.61 -7.80
N ASP A 6 -9.94 37.84 -8.76
CA ASP A 6 -9.16 37.01 -9.66
C ASP A 6 -8.39 37.86 -10.69
N GLU A 7 -7.55 37.22 -11.49
CA GLU A 7 -6.76 37.89 -12.55
C GLU A 7 -7.62 38.61 -13.61
N ASN A 8 -8.95 38.37 -13.60
CA ASN A 8 -9.94 38.99 -14.49
C ASN A 8 -10.82 40.02 -13.79
N GLY A 9 -10.53 40.36 -12.50
CA GLY A 9 -11.26 41.35 -11.74
C GLY A 9 -12.60 40.87 -11.20
N LYS A 10 -12.91 39.58 -11.19
CA LYS A 10 -14.12 39.01 -10.65
C LYS A 10 -13.91 38.70 -9.17
N THR A 11 -14.78 39.21 -8.32
CA THR A 11 -14.73 38.98 -6.87
C THR A 11 -15.01 37.51 -6.56
N ILE A 12 -14.03 36.79 -6.00
CA ILE A 12 -14.20 35.44 -5.48
C ILE A 12 -14.38 35.53 -3.97
N GLU A 13 -15.46 34.97 -3.46
CA GLU A 13 -15.68 34.80 -2.04
C GLU A 13 -14.85 33.60 -1.56
N GLU A 14 -13.70 33.84 -0.92
CA GLU A 14 -13.00 32.77 -0.20
C GLU A 14 -13.77 32.49 1.11
N PRO A 15 -13.99 31.21 1.46
CA PRO A 15 -14.55 30.84 2.75
C PRO A 15 -13.65 31.41 3.86
N ALA A 16 -14.27 32.01 4.88
CA ALA A 16 -13.55 32.53 6.04
C ALA A 16 -12.77 31.40 6.71
N ARG A 17 -11.46 31.55 6.83
CA ARG A 17 -10.60 30.60 7.54
C ARG A 17 -10.49 31.00 9.00
N PHE A 18 -10.41 30.02 9.90
CA PHE A 18 -10.10 30.29 11.29
C PHE A 18 -8.68 30.85 11.41
N ASP A 19 -8.51 31.96 12.08
CA ASP A 19 -7.21 32.59 12.28
C ASP A 19 -6.70 32.47 13.73
N SER A 20 -7.62 32.27 14.68
CA SER A 20 -7.32 32.26 16.12
C SER A 20 -8.23 31.29 16.84
N PHE A 21 -7.79 30.78 18.00
CA PHE A 21 -8.59 29.97 18.90
C PHE A 21 -8.57 30.55 20.32
N ILE A 22 -9.72 30.48 20.98
CA ILE A 22 -9.85 30.73 22.40
C ILE A 22 -10.33 29.42 23.03
N VAL A 23 -9.53 28.87 23.94
CA VAL A 23 -9.84 27.65 24.68
C VAL A 23 -10.13 28.02 26.11
N THR A 24 -11.34 27.72 26.58
CA THR A 24 -11.75 27.97 27.96
C THR A 24 -12.00 26.63 28.64
N ASP A 25 -11.39 26.40 29.80
CA ASP A 25 -11.63 25.23 30.64
C ASP A 25 -11.96 25.62 32.08
N ASN A 26 -12.68 24.75 32.79
CA ASN A 26 -13.06 24.87 34.19
C ASN A 26 -12.21 23.98 35.12
N GLY A 27 -10.98 23.69 34.72
CA GLY A 27 -10.02 22.91 35.53
C GLY A 27 -9.48 23.72 36.70
N ASN A 28 -8.55 23.09 37.47
CA ASN A 28 -7.96 23.68 38.68
C ASN A 28 -7.16 24.98 38.43
N GLY A 29 -7.00 25.39 37.20
CA GLY A 29 -6.30 26.60 36.81
C GLY A 29 -4.79 26.57 37.05
N PHE A 30 -4.15 27.72 36.87
CA PHE A 30 -2.73 27.92 37.06
C PHE A 30 -2.41 28.36 38.51
N ASN A 31 -2.77 27.48 39.49
CA ASN A 31 -2.28 27.60 40.86
C ASN A 31 -0.75 27.53 40.92
N THR A 32 -0.17 27.70 42.08
CA THR A 32 1.30 27.75 42.23
C THR A 32 1.98 26.50 41.69
N GLU A 33 1.44 25.31 41.97
CA GLU A 33 1.99 24.02 41.50
C GLU A 33 1.85 23.84 39.99
N ASN A 34 0.66 24.08 39.41
CA ASN A 34 0.43 23.99 37.98
C ASN A 34 1.24 24.98 37.17
N TYR A 35 1.45 26.18 37.72
CA TYR A 35 2.25 27.23 37.09
C TYR A 35 3.74 26.89 37.10
N ALA A 36 4.28 26.39 38.22
CA ALA A 36 5.64 25.89 38.27
C ALA A 36 5.87 24.78 37.26
N SER A 37 4.95 23.82 37.20
CA SER A 37 4.96 22.75 36.19
C SER A 37 4.88 23.27 34.74
N PHE A 38 4.15 24.35 34.51
CA PHE A 38 4.09 24.98 33.19
C PHE A 38 5.41 25.65 32.80
N LEU A 39 6.15 26.21 33.71
CA LEU A 39 7.48 26.79 33.45
C LEU A 39 8.54 25.76 33.15
N GLU A 40 8.42 24.55 33.67
CA GLU A 40 9.37 23.46 33.52
C GLU A 40 9.08 22.60 32.28
N ALA A 41 10.01 22.56 31.32
CA ALA A 41 9.91 21.64 30.18
C ALA A 41 10.07 20.18 30.67
N TYR A 42 9.27 19.28 30.10
CA TYR A 42 9.21 17.85 30.52
C TYR A 42 8.77 17.64 31.96
N SER A 43 7.99 18.58 32.54
CA SER A 43 7.45 18.45 33.89
C SER A 43 6.69 17.14 34.07
N GLN A 44 6.93 16.47 35.21
CA GLN A 44 6.33 15.16 35.52
C GLN A 44 5.06 15.26 36.38
N LEU A 45 4.59 16.44 36.74
CA LEU A 45 3.42 16.65 37.61
C LEU A 45 2.17 15.91 37.14
N LYS A 46 1.95 15.83 35.82
CA LYS A 46 0.79 15.21 35.18
C LYS A 46 1.14 13.97 34.34
N VAL A 47 2.29 13.35 34.58
CA VAL A 47 2.74 12.13 33.87
C VAL A 47 1.70 11.00 34.01
N LYS A 48 1.14 10.79 35.20
CA LYS A 48 0.07 9.79 35.45
C LYS A 48 -1.20 10.04 34.60
N LYS A 49 -1.40 11.26 34.13
CA LYS A 49 -2.49 11.65 33.21
C LYS A 49 -2.04 11.66 31.73
N GLY A 50 -0.84 11.16 31.41
CA GLY A 50 -0.29 11.10 30.08
C GLY A 50 0.25 12.43 29.52
N CYS A 51 0.52 13.40 30.36
CA CYS A 51 1.11 14.65 29.95
C CYS A 51 2.64 14.52 29.86
N LYS A 52 3.23 14.88 28.72
CA LYS A 52 4.70 14.88 28.49
C LYS A 52 5.37 16.20 28.88
N GLY A 53 4.61 17.20 29.35
CA GLY A 53 5.12 18.53 29.72
C GLY A 53 5.61 19.39 28.54
N ILE A 54 5.37 18.97 27.29
CA ILE A 54 5.84 19.67 26.07
C ILE A 54 4.71 20.17 25.16
N GLY A 55 3.46 19.77 25.39
CA GLY A 55 2.32 20.08 24.50
C GLY A 55 2.13 21.59 24.25
N ARG A 56 2.41 22.42 25.25
CA ARG A 56 2.32 23.89 25.13
C ARG A 56 3.26 24.50 24.09
N PHE A 57 4.38 23.85 23.77
CA PHE A 57 5.29 24.34 22.73
C PHE A 57 4.70 24.23 21.32
N LEU A 58 3.68 23.38 21.13
CA LEU A 58 2.91 23.34 19.89
C LEU A 58 2.14 24.64 19.66
N TRP A 59 1.71 25.33 20.73
CA TRP A 59 1.07 26.63 20.61
C TRP A 59 2.02 27.63 19.96
N LEU A 60 3.26 27.70 20.45
CA LEU A 60 4.30 28.58 19.90
C LEU A 60 4.76 28.17 18.49
N LYS A 61 4.61 26.89 18.15
CA LYS A 61 4.92 26.39 16.80
C LYS A 61 3.90 26.87 15.79
N ALA A 62 2.60 26.85 16.14
CA ALA A 62 1.49 27.11 15.24
C ALA A 62 1.02 28.58 15.21
N PHE A 63 1.09 29.29 16.33
CA PHE A 63 0.55 30.64 16.51
C PHE A 63 1.65 31.68 16.74
N LYS A 64 1.32 32.95 16.41
CA LYS A 64 2.23 34.07 16.61
C LYS A 64 2.22 34.54 18.06
N ASP A 65 1.01 34.67 18.64
CA ASP A 65 0.80 35.21 19.98
C ASP A 65 0.00 34.20 20.81
N VAL A 66 0.44 33.99 22.04
CA VAL A 66 -0.19 33.09 23.01
C VAL A 66 -0.33 33.83 24.34
N SER A 67 -1.56 33.99 24.83
CA SER A 67 -1.82 34.55 26.14
C SER A 67 -2.69 33.63 26.99
N VAL A 68 -2.48 33.65 28.30
CA VAL A 68 -3.19 32.83 29.28
C VAL A 68 -3.76 33.74 30.37
N LYS A 69 -5.05 33.53 30.70
CA LYS A 69 -5.72 34.11 31.87
C LYS A 69 -6.35 32.99 32.66
N SER A 70 -5.99 32.84 33.94
CA SER A 70 -6.50 31.78 34.80
C SER A 70 -6.97 32.34 36.12
N THR A 71 -8.21 31.99 36.47
CA THR A 71 -8.80 32.28 37.81
C THR A 71 -8.86 30.95 38.55
N PHE A 72 -8.31 30.88 39.75
CA PHE A 72 -8.17 29.65 40.52
C PHE A 72 -8.31 29.88 42.03
N LEU A 73 -8.68 28.85 42.74
CA LEU A 73 -8.78 28.82 44.20
C LEU A 73 -7.50 28.20 44.78
N GLU A 74 -6.84 28.91 45.70
CA GLU A 74 -5.67 28.37 46.43
C GLU A 74 -5.75 28.83 47.91
N ASN A 75 -5.59 27.91 48.83
CA ASN A 75 -5.69 28.13 50.27
C ASN A 75 -6.98 28.84 50.73
N GLY A 76 -8.10 28.61 50.00
CA GLY A 76 -9.40 29.22 50.32
C GLY A 76 -9.58 30.62 49.79
N LEU A 77 -8.64 31.14 49.02
CA LEU A 77 -8.69 32.49 48.43
C LEU A 77 -8.65 32.39 46.91
N TRP A 78 -9.35 33.34 46.27
CA TRP A 78 -9.39 33.42 44.82
C TRP A 78 -8.25 34.27 44.28
N TYR A 79 -7.58 33.78 43.25
CA TYR A 79 -6.50 34.45 42.55
C TYR A 79 -6.75 34.47 41.06
N ARG A 80 -6.20 35.49 40.38
CA ARG A 80 -6.10 35.57 38.94
C ARG A 80 -4.64 35.66 38.52
N ARG A 81 -4.24 34.83 37.55
CA ARG A 81 -2.92 34.84 36.92
C ARG A 81 -3.10 35.12 35.43
N ALA A 82 -2.34 36.09 34.88
CA ALA A 82 -2.37 36.43 33.47
C ALA A 82 -0.95 36.61 32.95
N PHE A 83 -0.62 35.97 31.83
CA PHE A 83 0.70 36.05 31.22
C PHE A 83 0.66 35.80 29.73
N ASP A 84 1.66 36.32 29.01
CA ASP A 84 1.95 35.96 27.62
C ASP A 84 3.05 34.92 27.57
N PHE A 85 2.92 33.97 26.65
CA PHE A 85 3.85 32.85 26.50
C PHE A 85 4.54 32.89 25.14
N SER A 86 5.88 32.91 25.15
CA SER A 86 6.72 32.98 23.96
C SER A 86 7.92 32.06 24.07
N PHE A 87 8.74 31.98 23.04
CA PHE A 87 10.03 31.23 23.10
C PHE A 87 11.02 31.86 24.11
N ALA A 88 10.86 33.10 24.48
CA ALA A 88 11.66 33.73 25.52
C ALA A 88 11.16 33.40 26.94
N GLY A 89 10.06 32.63 27.04
CA GLY A 89 9.42 32.29 28.32
C GLY A 89 8.10 33.00 28.53
N VAL A 90 7.77 33.21 29.77
CA VAL A 90 6.54 33.87 30.22
C VAL A 90 6.82 35.35 30.52
N ASN A 91 5.95 36.25 30.05
CA ASN A 91 6.05 37.70 30.31
C ASN A 91 4.64 38.28 30.63
N PRO A 92 4.46 39.04 31.72
CA PRO A 92 5.45 39.29 32.78
C PRO A 92 5.70 38.06 33.67
N GLU A 93 6.87 38.00 34.31
CA GLU A 93 7.27 36.86 35.16
C GLU A 93 6.38 36.69 36.40
N GLU A 94 5.88 37.78 36.97
CA GLU A 94 4.93 37.78 38.08
C GLU A 94 3.68 38.58 37.74
N ASN A 95 2.53 37.90 37.73
CA ASN A 95 1.26 38.49 37.30
C ASN A 95 0.07 37.84 38.02
N VAL A 96 0.22 37.60 39.32
CA VAL A 96 -0.82 37.05 40.20
C VAL A 96 -1.42 38.17 41.03
N GLU A 97 -2.74 38.30 41.01
CA GLU A 97 -3.53 39.18 41.86
C GLU A 97 -4.52 38.38 42.69
N MET A 98 -4.71 38.75 43.97
CA MET A 98 -5.76 38.21 44.80
C MET A 98 -7.07 38.94 44.49
N LEU A 99 -8.15 38.18 44.26
CA LEU A 99 -9.46 38.74 43.98
C LEU A 99 -10.20 39.00 45.29
N GLN A 100 -10.83 40.18 45.40
CA GLN A 100 -11.63 40.54 46.55
C GLN A 100 -13.08 40.04 46.45
N GLU A 101 -13.51 39.66 45.26
CA GLU A 101 -14.85 39.14 44.99
C GLU A 101 -14.86 37.63 44.98
N GLU A 102 -15.90 36.99 45.49
CA GLU A 102 -16.13 35.55 45.36
C GLU A 102 -16.39 35.21 43.88
N VAL A 103 -15.57 34.32 43.34
CA VAL A 103 -15.76 33.74 42.02
C VAL A 103 -16.38 32.35 42.20
N ASN A 104 -17.45 32.03 41.48
CA ASN A 104 -18.17 30.80 41.70
C ASN A 104 -17.38 29.57 41.20
N ASP A 105 -16.64 29.71 40.10
CA ASP A 105 -15.94 28.56 39.45
C ASP A 105 -14.56 28.98 38.92
N PRO A 106 -13.57 28.07 38.99
CA PRO A 106 -12.28 28.29 38.34
C PRO A 106 -12.45 28.31 36.82
N ALA A 107 -11.67 29.15 36.16
CA ALA A 107 -11.66 29.21 34.69
C ALA A 107 -10.27 29.55 34.17
N THR A 108 -9.83 28.82 33.15
CA THR A 108 -8.62 29.14 32.41
C THR A 108 -8.97 29.43 30.96
N ILE A 109 -8.46 30.54 30.45
CA ILE A 109 -8.64 31.02 29.09
C ILE A 109 -7.26 31.05 28.44
N VAL A 110 -7.06 30.25 27.41
CA VAL A 110 -5.87 30.26 26.55
C VAL A 110 -6.28 30.86 25.22
N THR A 111 -5.65 31.97 24.86
CA THR A 111 -5.88 32.64 23.58
C THR A 111 -4.69 32.40 22.66
N LEU A 112 -4.97 31.81 21.51
CA LEU A 112 -4.01 31.47 20.47
C LEU A 112 -4.30 32.31 19.24
N ASN A 113 -3.52 33.39 19.04
CA ASN A 113 -3.77 34.36 17.99
C ASN A 113 -2.87 34.18 16.78
N CYS A 114 -3.45 34.39 15.63
CA CYS A 114 -2.80 34.44 14.32
C CYS A 114 -1.97 33.20 13.99
N PHE A 115 -2.53 32.30 13.23
CA PHE A 115 -1.74 31.19 12.68
C PHE A 115 -0.51 31.72 11.94
N LYS A 116 0.62 31.03 12.12
CA LYS A 116 1.79 31.20 11.26
C LYS A 116 1.50 30.70 9.86
N ASP A 117 2.05 31.32 8.85
CA ASP A 117 1.72 31.07 7.45
C ASP A 117 1.88 29.58 7.05
N ALA A 118 2.88 28.88 7.60
CA ALA A 118 3.11 27.46 7.37
C ALA A 118 1.95 26.54 7.82
N TYR A 119 1.07 27.00 8.70
CA TYR A 119 -0.05 26.20 9.25
C TYR A 119 -1.42 26.70 8.81
N ARG A 120 -1.49 27.91 8.26
CA ARG A 120 -2.75 28.57 7.87
C ARG A 120 -3.55 27.73 6.85
N ASP A 121 -2.87 27.12 5.88
CA ASP A 121 -3.52 26.36 4.83
C ASP A 121 -4.00 24.96 5.27
N ALA A 122 -3.50 24.46 6.42
CA ALA A 122 -3.90 23.18 6.99
C ALA A 122 -5.15 23.27 7.90
N VAL A 123 -5.61 24.49 8.20
CA VAL A 123 -6.78 24.71 9.07
C VAL A 123 -8.06 24.40 8.31
N SER A 124 -9.00 23.74 8.99
CA SER A 124 -10.33 23.45 8.45
C SER A 124 -11.09 24.73 8.11
N ASN A 125 -11.83 24.71 7.00
CA ASN A 125 -12.60 25.86 6.53
C ASN A 125 -14.02 25.94 7.12
N SER A 126 -14.47 24.91 7.88
CA SER A 126 -15.78 24.85 8.50
C SER A 126 -15.69 24.35 9.93
N LEU A 127 -16.61 24.83 10.77
CA LEU A 127 -16.72 24.43 12.17
C LEU A 127 -17.06 22.94 12.30
N GLU A 128 -17.89 22.41 11.41
CA GLU A 128 -18.22 20.98 11.34
C GLU A 128 -16.98 20.11 11.05
N SER A 129 -16.17 20.49 10.09
CA SER A 129 -14.93 19.77 9.78
C SER A 129 -13.95 19.80 10.96
N LEU A 130 -13.88 20.91 11.68
CA LEU A 130 -13.06 21.03 12.89
C LEU A 130 -13.63 20.17 14.02
N ALA A 131 -14.97 20.15 14.20
CA ALA A 131 -15.66 19.30 15.18
C ALA A 131 -15.33 17.82 14.96
N LYS A 132 -15.42 17.34 13.71
CA LYS A 132 -15.05 15.96 13.33
C LYS A 132 -13.60 15.65 13.70
N LYS A 133 -12.64 16.50 13.34
CA LYS A 133 -11.22 16.31 13.65
C LYS A 133 -10.94 16.28 15.16
N ILE A 134 -11.62 17.11 15.95
CA ILE A 134 -11.46 17.09 17.41
C ILE A 134 -12.02 15.80 18.00
N ILE A 135 -13.19 15.34 17.54
CA ILE A 135 -13.77 14.07 17.99
C ILE A 135 -12.84 12.91 17.63
N GLU A 136 -12.34 12.84 16.40
CA GLU A 136 -11.41 11.80 15.95
C GLU A 136 -10.14 11.78 16.81
N HIS A 137 -9.56 12.95 17.10
CA HIS A 137 -8.37 13.05 17.97
C HIS A 137 -8.65 12.64 19.43
N CYS A 138 -9.83 12.95 19.93
CA CYS A 138 -10.24 12.67 21.31
C CYS A 138 -11.09 11.38 21.42
N LEU A 139 -11.20 10.61 20.36
CA LEU A 139 -12.12 9.49 20.24
C LEU A 139 -12.02 8.46 21.40
N PRO A 140 -10.84 8.07 21.89
CA PRO A 140 -10.72 7.19 23.06
C PRO A 140 -11.45 7.71 24.30
N TYR A 141 -11.47 9.03 24.55
CA TYR A 141 -12.21 9.62 25.66
C TYR A 141 -13.73 9.52 25.48
N PHE A 142 -14.21 9.71 24.25
CA PHE A 142 -15.62 9.57 23.92
C PHE A 142 -16.11 8.13 24.07
N ILE A 143 -15.31 7.16 23.57
CA ILE A 143 -15.62 5.72 23.61
C ILE A 143 -15.70 5.22 25.05
N THR A 144 -14.76 5.61 25.90
CA THR A 144 -14.69 5.18 27.31
C THR A 144 -15.66 5.92 28.23
N GLY A 145 -16.36 6.94 27.72
CA GLY A 145 -17.29 7.74 28.49
C GLY A 145 -16.62 8.76 29.44
N ASN A 146 -15.31 8.92 29.35
CA ASN A 146 -14.52 9.81 30.20
C ASN A 146 -14.27 11.19 29.56
N CYS A 147 -14.93 11.48 28.44
CA CYS A 147 -14.77 12.75 27.74
C CYS A 147 -15.44 13.90 28.51
N PRO A 148 -14.73 15.02 28.78
CA PRO A 148 -15.38 16.22 29.29
C PRO A 148 -16.37 16.74 28.24
N GLN A 149 -17.29 17.61 28.67
CA GLN A 149 -18.15 18.30 27.72
C GLN A 149 -17.31 19.29 26.90
N ILE A 150 -17.35 19.14 25.59
CA ILE A 150 -16.62 20.00 24.64
C ILE A 150 -17.63 20.76 23.79
N ILE A 151 -17.59 22.09 23.87
CA ILE A 151 -18.44 22.99 23.08
C ILE A 151 -17.56 23.79 22.13
N LEU A 152 -17.79 23.67 20.85
CA LEU A 152 -17.12 24.40 19.79
C LEU A 152 -18.04 25.50 19.27
N LYS A 153 -17.54 26.74 19.23
CA LYS A 153 -18.31 27.91 18.76
C LYS A 153 -17.49 28.76 17.82
N ASP A 154 -18.11 29.35 16.84
CA ASP A 154 -17.49 30.34 15.98
C ASP A 154 -18.02 31.76 16.27
N ASN A 155 -17.44 32.77 15.63
CA ASN A 155 -17.89 34.17 15.75
C ASN A 155 -19.17 34.44 14.96
N CYS A 156 -19.66 33.53 14.14
CA CYS A 156 -20.89 33.64 13.36
C CYS A 156 -22.12 33.13 14.13
N GLY A 157 -21.92 32.55 15.31
CA GLY A 157 -22.98 32.00 16.16
C GLY A 157 -23.27 30.51 15.92
N GLU A 158 -22.49 29.82 15.08
CA GLU A 158 -22.56 28.41 14.93
C GLU A 158 -22.00 27.72 16.18
N VAL A 159 -22.68 26.68 16.67
CA VAL A 159 -22.32 25.99 17.92
C VAL A 159 -22.48 24.48 17.74
N TYR A 160 -21.42 23.71 18.10
CA TYR A 160 -21.44 22.27 18.19
C TYR A 160 -21.16 21.83 19.63
N ASN A 161 -22.05 21.05 20.22
CA ASN A 161 -21.75 20.23 21.38
C ASN A 161 -21.15 18.92 20.86
N LEU A 162 -19.85 18.72 21.04
CA LEU A 162 -19.14 17.58 20.46
C LEU A 162 -19.58 16.24 21.07
N ASN A 163 -20.03 16.24 22.31
CA ASN A 163 -20.57 15.03 22.97
C ASN A 163 -21.88 14.61 22.31
N ASP A 164 -22.79 15.55 22.06
CA ASP A 164 -24.05 15.29 21.37
C ASP A 164 -23.81 14.91 19.90
N TYR A 165 -22.88 15.59 19.25
CA TYR A 165 -22.49 15.28 17.86
C TYR A 165 -21.89 13.89 17.74
N TYR A 166 -21.03 13.49 18.70
CA TYR A 166 -20.50 12.12 18.77
C TYR A 166 -21.62 11.09 18.93
N VAL A 167 -22.56 11.32 19.85
CA VAL A 167 -23.70 10.42 20.07
C VAL A 167 -24.55 10.27 18.80
N SER A 168 -24.87 11.36 18.15
CA SER A 168 -25.73 11.34 16.96
C SER A 168 -25.06 10.77 15.71
N THR A 169 -23.74 10.89 15.59
CA THR A 169 -23.02 10.54 14.36
C THR A 169 -22.29 9.19 14.46
N TYR A 170 -21.73 8.86 15.62
CA TYR A 170 -20.81 7.73 15.80
C TYR A 170 -21.32 6.65 16.74
N ARG A 171 -22.22 6.96 17.70
CA ARG A 171 -22.63 6.01 18.74
C ARG A 171 -23.35 4.79 18.18
N ASP A 172 -24.20 4.97 17.18
CA ASP A 172 -24.97 3.87 16.57
C ASP A 172 -24.10 2.98 15.67
N SER A 173 -22.92 3.46 15.27
CA SER A 173 -21.93 2.70 14.54
C SER A 173 -20.87 2.04 15.44
N LEU A 174 -20.91 2.30 16.73
CA LEU A 174 -19.97 1.75 17.71
C LEU A 174 -20.44 0.38 18.18
N HIS A 175 -19.77 -0.66 17.75
CA HIS A 175 -19.92 -2.00 18.28
C HIS A 175 -18.73 -2.33 19.20
N ARG A 176 -18.94 -3.16 20.22
CA ARG A 176 -17.87 -3.58 21.13
C ARG A 176 -17.93 -5.07 21.39
N ASP A 177 -16.77 -5.70 21.28
CA ASP A 177 -16.59 -7.10 21.56
C ASP A 177 -15.64 -7.30 22.74
N PRO A 178 -16.03 -8.10 23.75
CA PRO A 178 -15.10 -8.56 24.76
C PRO A 178 -14.16 -9.60 24.15
N MET A 179 -12.87 -9.45 24.38
CA MET A 179 -11.83 -10.37 23.93
C MET A 179 -11.04 -10.87 25.12
N GLU A 180 -10.89 -12.19 25.23
CA GLU A 180 -10.02 -12.81 26.24
C GLU A 180 -8.81 -13.45 25.57
N LEU A 181 -7.62 -13.14 26.07
CA LEU A 181 -6.37 -13.74 25.61
C LEU A 181 -5.47 -14.06 26.79
N LYS A 182 -5.07 -15.32 26.93
CA LYS A 182 -4.19 -15.81 28.00
C LYS A 182 -4.65 -15.37 29.41
N GLY A 183 -5.97 -15.40 29.65
CA GLY A 183 -6.58 -15.02 30.93
C GLY A 183 -6.64 -13.51 31.20
N LYS A 184 -6.24 -12.68 30.25
CA LYS A 184 -6.38 -11.22 30.31
C LYS A 184 -7.62 -10.79 29.53
N GLN A 185 -8.34 -9.79 30.04
CA GLN A 185 -9.55 -9.25 29.42
C GLN A 185 -9.24 -7.96 28.65
N TYR A 186 -9.80 -7.88 27.45
CA TYR A 186 -9.70 -6.71 26.57
C TYR A 186 -11.09 -6.36 26.06
N THR A 187 -11.26 -5.13 25.61
CA THR A 187 -12.46 -4.70 24.89
C THR A 187 -12.03 -4.10 23.56
N LEU A 188 -12.53 -4.68 22.47
CA LEU A 188 -12.33 -4.16 21.11
C LEU A 188 -13.56 -3.34 20.72
N TYR A 189 -13.35 -2.09 20.40
CA TYR A 189 -14.36 -1.19 19.87
C TYR A 189 -14.21 -1.10 18.36
N HIS A 190 -15.30 -1.33 17.62
CA HIS A 190 -15.36 -1.32 16.16
C HIS A 190 -16.06 -0.05 15.69
N MET A 191 -15.44 0.65 14.74
CA MET A 191 -16.00 1.85 14.13
C MET A 191 -15.86 1.82 12.62
N LEU A 192 -16.90 2.29 11.93
CA LEU A 192 -16.94 2.43 10.48
C LEU A 192 -17.00 3.92 10.14
N LEU A 193 -15.90 4.47 9.63
CA LEU A 193 -15.73 5.90 9.38
C LEU A 193 -15.76 6.22 7.88
N THR A 194 -16.68 7.07 7.46
CA THR A 194 -16.82 7.50 6.06
C THR A 194 -15.89 8.65 5.68
N ALA A 195 -15.43 9.41 6.68
CA ALA A 195 -14.56 10.60 6.54
C ALA A 195 -13.56 10.67 7.70
N GLY A 196 -12.53 11.50 7.54
CA GLY A 196 -11.55 11.81 8.59
C GLY A 196 -10.38 10.84 8.70
N VAL A 197 -10.47 9.67 8.08
CA VAL A 197 -9.43 8.64 8.04
C VAL A 197 -9.14 8.24 6.60
N ASP A 198 -7.92 7.80 6.34
CA ASP A 198 -7.43 7.45 5.00
C ASP A 198 -7.02 5.97 4.87
N LYS A 199 -7.09 5.20 5.96
CA LYS A 199 -6.72 3.77 6.02
C LYS A 199 -7.48 3.04 7.12
N HIS A 200 -7.49 1.71 7.04
CA HIS A 200 -8.02 0.85 8.09
C HIS A 200 -6.94 0.64 9.15
N GLU A 201 -7.27 0.90 10.41
CA GLU A 201 -6.32 0.83 11.53
C GLU A 201 -6.88 0.12 12.76
N LEU A 202 -5.98 -0.51 13.50
CA LEU A 202 -6.19 -0.97 14.86
C LEU A 202 -5.31 -0.13 15.78
N HIS A 203 -5.92 0.52 16.77
CA HIS A 203 -5.25 1.31 17.77
C HIS A 203 -5.22 0.56 19.10
N LEU A 204 -4.04 0.37 19.67
CA LEU A 204 -3.87 -0.09 21.05
C LEU A 204 -3.88 1.13 21.96
N CYS A 205 -4.79 1.12 22.93
CA CYS A 205 -5.02 2.23 23.84
C CYS A 205 -4.70 1.82 25.28
N ALA A 206 -4.02 2.71 25.99
CA ALA A 206 -3.80 2.62 27.41
C ALA A 206 -4.17 3.92 28.12
N ASN A 207 -4.83 3.81 29.28
CA ASN A 207 -5.27 4.97 30.07
C ASN A 207 -6.04 6.01 29.23
N ASN A 208 -6.99 5.53 28.42
CA ASN A 208 -7.84 6.33 27.52
C ASN A 208 -7.08 7.11 26.42
N ARG A 209 -5.91 6.65 26.02
CA ARG A 209 -5.13 7.25 24.93
C ARG A 209 -4.61 6.20 23.98
N GLU A 210 -4.54 6.57 22.72
CA GLU A 210 -3.79 5.80 21.74
C GLU A 210 -2.29 5.81 22.10
N VAL A 211 -1.70 4.63 22.09
CA VAL A 211 -0.26 4.41 22.30
C VAL A 211 0.40 3.97 21.01
N LYS A 212 -0.25 3.01 20.29
CA LYS A 212 0.31 2.43 19.07
C LYS A 212 -0.80 2.10 18.08
N SER A 213 -0.51 2.24 16.78
CA SER A 213 -1.47 1.90 15.72
C SER A 213 -0.87 0.94 14.71
N TYR A 214 -1.73 0.09 14.14
CA TYR A 214 -1.39 -0.93 13.16
C TYR A 214 -2.26 -0.78 11.92
N ALA A 215 -1.63 -0.67 10.75
CA ALA A 215 -2.35 -0.70 9.49
C ALA A 215 -2.88 -2.10 9.22
N LEU A 216 -4.20 -2.27 9.19
CA LEU A 216 -4.85 -3.56 9.01
C LEU A 216 -4.58 -4.19 7.64
N SER A 217 -4.18 -3.42 6.65
CA SER A 217 -3.77 -3.93 5.34
C SER A 217 -2.55 -4.84 5.37
N SER A 218 -1.75 -4.81 6.45
CA SER A 218 -0.63 -5.71 6.68
C SER A 218 -1.07 -7.10 7.12
N TYR A 219 -2.24 -7.21 7.73
CA TYR A 219 -2.83 -8.46 8.25
C TYR A 219 -3.97 -8.97 7.36
N ILE A 220 -4.71 -8.05 6.75
CA ILE A 220 -5.85 -8.32 5.86
C ILE A 220 -5.61 -7.58 4.54
N PRO A 221 -5.03 -8.25 3.52
CA PRO A 221 -4.65 -7.61 2.26
C PRO A 221 -5.79 -6.86 1.56
N ASP A 222 -7.03 -7.28 1.79
CA ASP A 222 -8.24 -6.70 1.20
C ASP A 222 -8.63 -5.34 1.81
N MET A 223 -8.02 -4.96 2.94
CA MET A 223 -8.26 -3.69 3.62
C MET A 223 -7.28 -2.58 3.18
N LYS A 224 -6.84 -2.57 1.93
CA LYS A 224 -6.04 -1.45 1.36
C LYS A 224 -6.88 -0.26 0.92
N LYS A 225 -8.14 -0.50 0.54
CA LYS A 225 -9.07 0.52 0.07
C LYS A 225 -10.31 0.52 0.96
N LYS A 226 -11.14 1.56 0.85
CA LYS A 226 -12.43 1.59 1.53
C LYS A 226 -13.21 0.32 1.28
N LEU A 227 -13.78 -0.26 2.32
CA LEU A 227 -14.80 -1.29 2.21
C LEU A 227 -16.15 -0.62 1.86
N ILE A 228 -16.99 -1.36 1.17
CA ILE A 228 -18.31 -0.88 0.73
C ILE A 228 -19.36 -1.73 1.42
N SER A 229 -20.06 -1.12 2.37
CA SER A 229 -21.34 -1.65 2.85
C SER A 229 -22.45 -1.26 1.86
N ASP A 230 -23.67 -1.77 2.05
CA ASP A 230 -24.77 -1.64 1.09
C ASP A 230 -25.02 -0.20 0.60
N THR A 231 -24.67 0.82 1.36
CA THR A 231 -24.93 2.23 1.06
C THR A 231 -23.70 3.16 1.10
N ASN A 232 -22.64 2.80 1.83
CA ASN A 232 -21.53 3.73 2.09
C ASN A 232 -20.16 3.05 1.99
N ALA A 233 -19.19 3.80 1.45
CA ALA A 233 -17.78 3.44 1.49
C ALA A 233 -17.14 3.96 2.78
N TYR A 234 -16.46 3.09 3.54
CA TYR A 234 -15.90 3.43 4.84
C TYR A 234 -14.49 2.86 5.03
N TYR A 235 -13.76 3.47 5.96
CA TYR A 235 -12.61 2.85 6.60
C TYR A 235 -13.00 2.30 7.96
N TYR A 236 -12.46 1.15 8.31
CA TYR A 236 -12.62 0.56 9.64
C TYR A 236 -11.54 1.07 10.57
N VAL A 237 -11.92 1.43 11.80
CA VAL A 237 -10.98 1.76 12.87
C VAL A 237 -11.38 0.97 14.12
N GLY A 238 -10.42 0.19 14.63
CA GLY A 238 -10.57 -0.56 15.87
C GLY A 238 -9.80 0.10 17.01
N TYR A 239 -10.40 0.15 18.22
CA TYR A 239 -9.71 0.58 19.43
C TYR A 239 -9.71 -0.57 20.42
N LEU A 240 -8.54 -1.03 20.81
CA LEU A 240 -8.36 -2.08 21.80
C LEU A 240 -7.93 -1.47 23.12
N THR A 241 -8.68 -1.78 24.19
CA THR A 241 -8.40 -1.35 25.56
C THR A 241 -8.37 -2.58 26.49
N GLY A 242 -7.73 -2.46 27.64
CA GLY A 242 -7.69 -3.50 28.66
C GLY A 242 -6.72 -3.17 29.76
N ASP A 243 -6.98 -3.69 30.97
CA ASP A 243 -6.14 -3.41 32.13
C ASP A 243 -4.68 -3.80 31.89
N TYR A 244 -4.43 -4.90 31.16
CA TYR A 244 -3.08 -5.33 30.83
C TYR A 244 -2.34 -4.32 29.92
N LEU A 245 -3.05 -3.64 29.01
CA LEU A 245 -2.46 -2.55 28.19
C LEU A 245 -2.16 -1.33 29.07
N ASP A 246 -3.04 -1.02 30.02
CA ASP A 246 -2.83 0.09 30.97
C ASP A 246 -1.61 -0.14 31.85
N GLU A 247 -1.34 -1.38 32.25
CA GLU A 247 -0.17 -1.78 33.04
C GLU A 247 1.11 -1.85 32.19
N ALA A 248 1.02 -2.34 30.96
CA ALA A 248 2.18 -2.58 30.09
C ALA A 248 2.71 -1.31 29.37
N VAL A 249 1.99 -0.20 29.40
CA VAL A 249 2.42 1.02 28.75
C VAL A 249 3.65 1.62 29.42
N ASN A 250 4.67 1.97 28.63
CA ASN A 250 5.90 2.58 29.15
C ASN A 250 5.64 3.98 29.76
N THR A 251 6.56 4.46 30.56
CA THR A 251 6.45 5.76 31.26
C THR A 251 6.29 6.92 30.31
N GLU A 252 6.82 6.83 29.09
CA GLU A 252 6.70 7.85 28.05
C GLU A 252 5.38 7.73 27.27
N ARG A 253 4.64 6.61 27.44
CA ARG A 253 3.40 6.27 26.73
C ARG A 253 3.51 6.36 25.22
N ALA A 254 4.67 6.01 24.70
CA ALA A 254 4.97 5.97 23.29
C ALA A 254 5.06 4.53 22.76
N ASP A 255 5.14 3.56 23.65
CA ASP A 255 5.21 2.13 23.35
C ASP A 255 4.77 1.30 24.57
N PHE A 256 4.69 -0.01 24.40
CA PHE A 256 4.39 -0.97 25.43
C PHE A 256 5.63 -1.77 25.82
N ASP A 257 5.86 -1.92 27.12
CA ASP A 257 6.91 -2.78 27.68
C ASP A 257 6.30 -4.17 27.97
N PHE A 258 5.91 -4.89 26.91
CA PHE A 258 5.46 -6.27 27.07
C PHE A 258 6.65 -7.14 27.52
N THR A 259 6.53 -7.77 28.66
CA THR A 259 7.54 -8.72 29.10
C THR A 259 7.51 -9.94 28.18
N GLU A 260 8.55 -10.13 27.36
CA GLU A 260 8.74 -11.32 26.50
C GLU A 260 8.98 -12.62 27.32
N ASN A 261 8.54 -12.69 28.56
CA ASN A 261 8.67 -13.87 29.40
C ASN A 261 7.59 -14.90 29.04
N ALA A 262 7.80 -15.59 27.92
CA ALA A 262 7.04 -16.79 27.54
C ALA A 262 6.95 -17.86 28.68
N LEU A 263 7.83 -17.77 29.67
CA LEU A 263 7.85 -18.64 30.87
C LEU A 263 6.69 -18.40 31.84
N PHE A 264 6.05 -17.23 31.84
CA PHE A 264 4.94 -16.89 32.74
C PHE A 264 3.57 -16.76 32.05
N GLY A 265 3.50 -17.04 30.73
CA GLY A 265 2.21 -17.08 30.02
C GLY A 265 1.65 -15.72 29.62
N ASP A 266 2.42 -14.62 29.73
CA ASP A 266 1.99 -13.29 29.29
C ASP A 266 1.85 -13.21 27.77
N ALA A 267 0.92 -12.39 27.30
CA ALA A 267 0.69 -12.18 25.87
C ALA A 267 1.74 -11.23 25.29
N ALA A 268 2.41 -11.64 24.21
CA ALA A 268 3.24 -10.74 23.42
C ALA A 268 2.36 -9.78 22.62
N GLU A 269 2.92 -8.66 22.21
CA GLU A 269 2.23 -7.67 21.39
C GLU A 269 1.64 -8.28 20.10
N SER A 270 2.41 -9.15 19.43
CA SER A 270 1.96 -9.86 18.23
C SER A 270 0.72 -10.72 18.49
N ASP A 271 0.69 -11.45 19.63
CA ASP A 271 -0.44 -12.30 20.00
C ASP A 271 -1.73 -11.47 20.20
N ILE A 272 -1.57 -10.29 20.82
CA ILE A 272 -2.70 -9.38 21.09
C ILE A 272 -3.25 -8.82 19.78
N VAL A 273 -2.36 -8.37 18.89
CA VAL A 273 -2.75 -7.82 17.58
C VAL A 273 -3.39 -8.89 16.69
N GLU A 274 -2.80 -10.08 16.61
CA GLU A 274 -3.35 -11.20 15.84
C GLU A 274 -4.74 -11.62 16.35
N ALA A 275 -4.91 -11.75 17.68
CA ALA A 275 -6.21 -12.04 18.26
C ALA A 275 -7.24 -10.95 17.92
N ALA A 276 -6.88 -9.67 18.05
CA ALA A 276 -7.76 -8.57 17.69
C ALA A 276 -8.13 -8.58 16.19
N VAL A 277 -7.18 -8.91 15.30
CA VAL A 277 -7.42 -9.05 13.87
C VAL A 277 -8.45 -10.14 13.54
N GLU A 278 -8.45 -11.26 14.28
CA GLU A 278 -9.46 -12.31 14.09
C GLU A 278 -10.86 -11.83 14.50
N PHE A 279 -11.00 -11.07 15.58
CA PHE A 279 -12.28 -10.44 15.95
C PHE A 279 -12.74 -9.43 14.88
N ILE A 280 -11.80 -8.64 14.32
CA ILE A 280 -12.08 -7.70 13.23
C ILE A 280 -12.56 -8.45 11.97
N ARG A 281 -11.91 -9.57 11.62
CA ARG A 281 -12.35 -10.43 10.51
C ARG A 281 -13.77 -10.95 10.72
N ALA A 282 -14.08 -11.38 11.92
CA ALA A 282 -15.41 -11.87 12.27
C ALA A 282 -16.46 -10.75 12.17
N TYR A 283 -16.16 -9.57 12.66
CA TYR A 283 -17.05 -8.41 12.61
C TYR A 283 -17.30 -7.93 11.15
N LEU A 284 -16.26 -7.89 10.33
CA LEU A 284 -16.32 -7.43 8.92
C LEU A 284 -16.60 -8.56 7.92
N LYS A 285 -16.97 -9.75 8.39
CA LYS A 285 -17.04 -10.96 7.55
C LYS A 285 -17.82 -10.75 6.27
N ASP A 286 -19.03 -10.19 6.36
CA ASP A 286 -19.92 -10.06 5.21
C ASP A 286 -19.33 -9.13 4.12
N ASP A 287 -18.70 -8.03 4.53
CA ASP A 287 -18.07 -7.07 3.62
C ASP A 287 -16.76 -7.64 3.04
N LEU A 288 -15.95 -8.32 3.86
CA LEU A 288 -14.74 -9.01 3.39
C LEU A 288 -15.08 -10.16 2.44
N ASP A 289 -16.16 -10.90 2.68
CA ASP A 289 -16.63 -11.98 1.79
C ASP A 289 -17.11 -11.43 0.44
N LYS A 290 -17.73 -10.23 0.41
CA LYS A 290 -18.09 -9.54 -0.86
C LYS A 290 -16.82 -9.19 -1.65
N VAL A 291 -15.86 -8.54 -0.99
CA VAL A 291 -14.58 -8.16 -1.61
C VAL A 291 -13.81 -9.39 -2.10
N ALA A 292 -13.76 -10.46 -1.31
CA ALA A 292 -13.09 -11.71 -1.68
C ALA A 292 -13.71 -12.37 -2.92
N ARG A 293 -15.04 -12.35 -3.04
CA ARG A 293 -15.76 -12.87 -4.23
C ARG A 293 -15.46 -12.05 -5.47
N GLU A 294 -15.53 -10.72 -5.37
CA GLU A 294 -15.24 -9.82 -6.50
C GLU A 294 -13.78 -9.97 -6.95
N LYS A 295 -12.85 -10.01 -6.00
CA LYS A 295 -11.43 -10.24 -6.24
C LYS A 295 -11.19 -11.57 -6.94
N ARG A 296 -11.82 -12.65 -6.48
CA ARG A 296 -11.68 -13.97 -7.09
C ARG A 296 -12.15 -13.95 -8.53
N ASN A 297 -13.31 -13.37 -8.81
CA ASN A 297 -13.83 -13.22 -10.17
C ASN A 297 -12.88 -12.40 -11.06
N GLN A 298 -12.31 -11.32 -10.53
CA GLN A 298 -11.33 -10.50 -11.25
C GLN A 298 -10.07 -11.30 -11.61
N ILE A 299 -9.52 -12.05 -10.64
CA ILE A 299 -8.33 -12.88 -10.84
C ILE A 299 -8.63 -14.00 -11.84
N ASP A 300 -9.74 -14.71 -11.69
CA ASP A 300 -10.12 -15.82 -12.58
C ASP A 300 -10.30 -15.34 -14.03
N ASN A 301 -10.99 -14.21 -14.23
CA ASN A 301 -11.15 -13.59 -15.56
C ASN A 301 -9.80 -13.17 -16.16
N PHE A 302 -8.92 -12.57 -15.35
CA PHE A 302 -7.59 -12.17 -15.80
C PHE A 302 -6.75 -13.38 -16.22
N VAL A 303 -6.73 -14.41 -15.39
CA VAL A 303 -5.97 -15.64 -15.66
C VAL A 303 -6.53 -16.37 -16.90
N GLN A 304 -7.87 -16.43 -17.03
CA GLN A 304 -8.48 -17.07 -18.18
C GLN A 304 -8.17 -16.33 -19.49
N ALA A 305 -8.19 -14.99 -19.48
CA ALA A 305 -8.06 -14.19 -20.69
C ALA A 305 -6.61 -13.93 -21.09
N LYS A 306 -5.69 -13.74 -20.13
CA LYS A 306 -4.35 -13.21 -20.39
C LYS A 306 -3.20 -14.11 -19.93
N CYS A 307 -3.36 -14.81 -18.81
CA CYS A 307 -2.25 -15.51 -18.14
C CYS A 307 -2.61 -16.93 -17.71
N PRO A 308 -2.97 -17.82 -18.66
CA PRO A 308 -3.47 -19.17 -18.35
C PRO A 308 -2.47 -20.05 -17.58
N GLN A 309 -1.19 -19.70 -17.56
CA GLN A 309 -0.13 -20.38 -16.80
C GLN A 309 -0.40 -20.38 -15.28
N TYR A 310 -1.06 -19.34 -14.73
CA TYR A 310 -1.36 -19.27 -13.31
C TYR A 310 -2.58 -20.11 -12.88
N ARG A 311 -3.31 -20.70 -13.81
CA ARG A 311 -4.49 -21.51 -13.51
C ARG A 311 -4.18 -22.69 -12.57
N LEU A 312 -3.06 -23.35 -12.80
CA LEU A 312 -2.62 -24.47 -11.96
C LEU A 312 -2.18 -24.01 -10.58
N LEU A 313 -1.49 -22.87 -10.48
CA LEU A 313 -1.14 -22.23 -9.21
C LEU A 313 -2.39 -22.01 -8.35
N LEU A 314 -3.41 -21.35 -8.89
CA LEU A 314 -4.65 -21.03 -8.17
C LEU A 314 -5.47 -22.26 -7.78
N ASN A 315 -5.43 -23.31 -8.61
CA ASN A 315 -6.11 -24.58 -8.31
C ASN A 315 -5.40 -25.36 -7.19
N ARG A 316 -4.07 -25.38 -7.17
CA ARG A 316 -3.27 -26.11 -6.19
C ARG A 316 -3.06 -25.33 -4.89
N ARG A 317 -3.06 -24.01 -4.97
CA ARG A 317 -2.81 -23.10 -3.85
C ARG A 317 -3.91 -22.03 -3.75
N PRO A 318 -5.15 -22.43 -3.40
CA PRO A 318 -6.27 -21.50 -3.32
C PRO A 318 -6.06 -20.39 -2.27
N GLU A 319 -5.17 -20.58 -1.29
CA GLU A 319 -4.78 -19.56 -0.33
C GLU A 319 -4.13 -18.33 -0.97
N VAL A 320 -3.65 -18.43 -2.21
CA VAL A 320 -3.08 -17.30 -2.98
C VAL A 320 -4.13 -16.21 -3.20
N TYR A 321 -5.39 -16.57 -3.41
CA TYR A 321 -6.47 -15.57 -3.51
C TYR A 321 -6.53 -14.66 -2.27
N GLY A 322 -6.32 -15.22 -1.08
CA GLY A 322 -6.33 -14.46 0.17
C GLY A 322 -5.12 -13.54 0.36
N LYS A 323 -3.98 -13.87 -0.26
CA LYS A 323 -2.73 -13.12 -0.14
C LYS A 323 -2.64 -11.93 -1.11
N ILE A 324 -3.35 -11.99 -2.23
CA ILE A 324 -3.39 -10.93 -3.23
C ILE A 324 -4.37 -9.84 -2.76
N PRO A 325 -3.95 -8.56 -2.72
CA PRO A 325 -4.85 -7.45 -2.40
C PRO A 325 -5.95 -7.25 -3.44
N ALA A 326 -7.14 -6.86 -3.01
CA ALA A 326 -8.25 -6.55 -3.91
C ALA A 326 -8.00 -5.30 -4.76
N GLY A 327 -8.57 -5.27 -5.97
CA GLY A 327 -8.60 -4.11 -6.86
C GLY A 327 -7.24 -3.70 -7.42
N LEU A 328 -6.34 -4.66 -7.63
CA LEU A 328 -5.08 -4.42 -8.33
C LEU A 328 -5.31 -4.23 -9.84
N PRO A 329 -4.60 -3.30 -10.49
CA PRO A 329 -4.54 -3.23 -11.95
C PRO A 329 -3.83 -4.46 -12.54
N SER A 330 -4.09 -4.75 -13.83
CA SER A 330 -3.64 -5.98 -14.49
C SER A 330 -2.13 -6.23 -14.41
N ASP A 331 -1.32 -5.19 -14.57
CA ASP A 331 0.15 -5.25 -14.49
C ASP A 331 0.65 -5.65 -13.10
N LYS A 332 0.03 -5.09 -12.05
CA LYS A 332 0.37 -5.43 -10.67
C LYS A 332 -0.18 -6.79 -10.26
N LEU A 333 -1.33 -7.17 -10.80
CA LEU A 333 -1.91 -8.49 -10.57
C LEU A 333 -1.03 -9.59 -11.16
N ASP A 334 -0.53 -9.40 -12.39
CA ASP A 334 0.43 -10.31 -13.03
C ASP A 334 1.69 -10.48 -12.18
N LEU A 335 2.26 -9.36 -11.72
CA LEU A 335 3.45 -9.39 -10.86
C LEU A 335 3.22 -10.16 -9.55
N GLU A 336 2.06 -9.99 -8.90
CA GLU A 336 1.75 -10.72 -7.67
C GLU A 336 1.57 -12.23 -7.94
N LEU A 337 0.87 -12.60 -8.99
CA LEU A 337 0.73 -13.99 -9.41
C LEU A 337 2.08 -14.62 -9.75
N TYR A 338 2.95 -13.89 -10.44
CA TYR A 338 4.31 -14.32 -10.75
C TYR A 338 5.13 -14.60 -9.49
N LYS A 339 5.10 -13.71 -8.49
CA LYS A 339 5.79 -13.93 -7.22
C LYS A 339 5.33 -15.21 -6.52
N HIS A 340 4.03 -15.49 -6.52
CA HIS A 340 3.48 -16.70 -5.93
C HIS A 340 3.87 -17.95 -6.71
N GLN A 341 3.98 -17.88 -8.03
CA GLN A 341 4.48 -18.96 -8.85
C GLN A 341 5.97 -19.23 -8.58
N GLN A 342 6.80 -18.21 -8.53
CA GLN A 342 8.22 -18.32 -8.17
C GLN A 342 8.41 -18.95 -6.78
N GLN A 343 7.56 -18.58 -5.82
CA GLN A 343 7.58 -19.19 -4.49
C GLN A 343 7.22 -20.69 -4.56
N TRP A 344 6.26 -21.07 -5.38
CA TRP A 344 5.90 -22.49 -5.58
C TRP A 344 7.04 -23.28 -6.22
N GLU A 345 7.71 -22.74 -7.22
CA GLU A 345 8.89 -23.34 -7.86
C GLU A 345 10.02 -23.53 -6.83
N PHE A 346 10.28 -22.50 -6.02
CA PHE A 346 11.28 -22.56 -4.97
C PHE A 346 10.96 -23.62 -3.90
N ASP A 347 9.71 -23.69 -3.45
CA ASP A 347 9.26 -24.71 -2.50
C ASP A 347 9.42 -26.14 -3.09
N THR A 348 9.15 -26.29 -4.38
CA THR A 348 9.31 -27.56 -5.10
C THR A 348 10.79 -27.95 -5.20
N ALA A 349 11.68 -27.00 -5.49
CA ALA A 349 13.12 -27.22 -5.50
C ALA A 349 13.66 -27.61 -4.11
N LYS A 350 13.14 -27.01 -3.02
CA LYS A 350 13.48 -27.42 -1.65
C LYS A 350 13.07 -28.87 -1.36
N LYS A 351 11.88 -29.30 -1.82
CA LYS A 351 11.43 -30.69 -1.67
C LYS A 351 12.38 -31.65 -2.38
N LYS A 352 12.83 -31.32 -3.60
CA LYS A 352 13.84 -32.11 -4.32
C LYS A 352 15.11 -32.28 -3.49
N ASN A 353 15.65 -31.18 -2.95
CA ASN A 353 16.86 -31.25 -2.12
C ASN A 353 16.68 -32.13 -0.87
N ALA A 354 15.50 -32.09 -0.25
CA ALA A 354 15.17 -32.94 0.89
C ALA A 354 15.12 -34.45 0.50
N ILE A 355 14.56 -34.74 -0.68
CA ILE A 355 14.52 -36.10 -1.25
C ILE A 355 15.94 -36.58 -1.55
N ASP A 356 16.77 -35.78 -2.24
CA ASP A 356 18.15 -36.09 -2.56
C ASP A 356 18.98 -36.39 -1.30
N LYS A 357 18.73 -35.65 -0.20
CA LYS A 357 19.37 -35.94 1.10
C LYS A 357 18.93 -37.28 1.67
N LYS A 358 17.62 -37.59 1.70
CA LYS A 358 17.10 -38.87 2.19
C LYS A 358 17.62 -40.05 1.37
N VAL A 359 17.79 -39.89 0.06
CA VAL A 359 18.41 -40.92 -0.81
C VAL A 359 19.88 -41.14 -0.45
N LYS A 360 20.65 -40.08 -0.21
CA LYS A 360 22.05 -40.17 0.21
C LYS A 360 22.23 -40.82 1.57
N ASP A 361 21.30 -40.56 2.49
CA ASP A 361 21.30 -41.09 3.86
C ASP A 361 20.69 -42.50 3.96
N ASP A 362 20.38 -43.16 2.82
CA ASP A 362 19.74 -44.49 2.70
C ASP A 362 18.39 -44.59 3.46
N ALA A 363 17.69 -43.46 3.60
CA ALA A 363 16.44 -43.34 4.33
C ALA A 363 15.20 -43.42 3.42
N THR A 364 15.30 -44.16 2.31
CA THR A 364 14.21 -44.31 1.31
C THR A 364 13.03 -45.16 1.81
N SER A 365 13.23 -45.95 2.89
CA SER A 365 12.17 -46.71 3.55
C SER A 365 11.33 -45.93 4.54
N ASP A 366 11.66 -44.63 4.78
CA ASP A 366 10.91 -43.74 5.64
C ASP A 366 9.53 -43.44 5.00
N PRO A 367 8.41 -43.59 5.74
CA PRO A 367 7.08 -43.24 5.24
C PRO A 367 6.98 -41.80 4.71
N ASP A 368 7.73 -40.85 5.28
CA ASP A 368 7.80 -39.48 4.82
C ASP A 368 8.52 -39.32 3.46
N PHE A 369 9.40 -40.25 3.09
CA PHE A 369 10.06 -40.20 1.79
C PHE A 369 9.04 -40.35 0.66
N GLN A 370 8.19 -41.37 0.73
CA GLN A 370 7.20 -41.64 -0.33
C GLN A 370 6.24 -40.42 -0.47
N ARG A 371 5.75 -39.86 0.64
CA ARG A 371 4.89 -38.70 0.61
C ARG A 371 5.56 -37.48 -0.03
N LEU A 372 6.81 -37.20 0.35
CA LEU A 372 7.58 -36.08 -0.23
C LEU A 372 7.85 -36.30 -1.73
N PHE A 373 8.14 -37.55 -2.13
CA PHE A 373 8.39 -37.89 -3.52
C PHE A 373 7.13 -37.72 -4.37
N ASP A 374 5.99 -38.23 -3.92
CA ASP A 374 4.71 -38.08 -4.62
C ASP A 374 4.31 -36.62 -4.77
N GLU A 375 4.40 -35.83 -3.68
CA GLU A 375 4.16 -34.39 -3.72
C GLU A 375 5.10 -33.64 -4.67
N TYR A 376 6.37 -34.04 -4.72
CA TYR A 376 7.34 -33.45 -5.67
C TYR A 376 6.96 -33.78 -7.11
N CYS A 377 6.65 -35.05 -7.41
CA CYS A 377 6.25 -35.47 -8.75
C CYS A 377 4.99 -34.76 -9.24
N GLU A 378 4.00 -34.57 -8.36
CA GLU A 378 2.81 -33.80 -8.69
C GLU A 378 3.15 -32.33 -9.00
N ASN A 379 3.92 -31.68 -8.10
CA ASN A 379 4.30 -30.28 -8.26
C ASN A 379 5.10 -30.04 -9.55
N ILE A 380 6.11 -30.87 -9.84
CA ILE A 380 6.94 -30.70 -11.05
C ILE A 380 6.12 -30.93 -12.32
N THR A 381 5.16 -31.84 -12.28
CA THR A 381 4.25 -32.10 -13.41
C THR A 381 3.36 -30.87 -13.67
N ASP A 382 2.81 -30.27 -12.61
CA ASP A 382 1.94 -29.11 -12.73
C ASP A 382 2.73 -27.85 -13.13
N LEU A 383 3.95 -27.66 -12.62
CA LEU A 383 4.85 -26.59 -13.05
C LEU A 383 5.25 -26.72 -14.53
N SER A 384 5.51 -27.95 -14.99
CA SER A 384 5.79 -28.21 -16.40
C SER A 384 4.60 -27.88 -17.30
N ARG A 385 3.37 -28.19 -16.84
CA ARG A 385 2.14 -27.80 -17.55
C ARG A 385 1.93 -26.28 -17.55
N ALA A 386 2.25 -25.61 -16.46
CA ALA A 386 2.18 -24.14 -16.38
C ALA A 386 3.16 -23.49 -17.37
N SER A 387 4.41 -23.97 -17.43
CA SER A 387 5.41 -23.50 -18.39
C SER A 387 4.99 -23.73 -19.85
N LEU A 388 4.35 -24.86 -20.13
CA LEU A 388 3.79 -25.12 -21.46
C LEU A 388 2.64 -24.15 -21.79
N ALA A 389 1.76 -23.86 -20.83
CA ALA A 389 0.67 -22.91 -21.02
C ALA A 389 1.20 -21.49 -21.27
N GLU A 390 2.25 -21.08 -20.57
CA GLU A 390 2.94 -19.80 -20.79
C GLU A 390 3.53 -19.73 -22.20
N TYR A 391 4.24 -20.78 -22.61
CA TYR A 391 4.80 -20.87 -23.96
C TYR A 391 3.74 -20.73 -25.06
N VAL A 392 2.60 -21.40 -24.91
CA VAL A 392 1.48 -21.31 -25.85
C VAL A 392 0.86 -19.90 -25.83
N ALA A 393 0.67 -19.30 -24.66
CA ALA A 393 0.12 -17.96 -24.52
C ALA A 393 1.05 -16.90 -25.17
N ARG A 394 2.36 -17.04 -25.00
CA ARG A 394 3.36 -16.17 -25.62
C ARG A 394 3.30 -16.27 -27.15
N ARG A 395 3.25 -17.48 -27.71
CA ARG A 395 3.10 -17.68 -29.16
C ARG A 395 1.82 -17.05 -29.70
N LYS A 396 0.70 -17.20 -28.98
CA LYS A 396 -0.57 -16.56 -29.36
C LYS A 396 -0.41 -15.04 -29.41
N ALA A 397 0.19 -14.41 -28.40
CA ALA A 397 0.41 -12.97 -28.39
C ALA A 397 1.29 -12.49 -29.57
N VAL A 398 2.31 -13.24 -29.94
CA VAL A 398 3.16 -12.94 -31.12
C VAL A 398 2.37 -13.05 -32.42
N ILE A 399 1.49 -14.07 -32.55
CA ILE A 399 0.61 -14.22 -33.72
C ILE A 399 -0.36 -13.02 -33.82
N GLU A 400 -0.95 -12.58 -32.71
CA GLU A 400 -1.84 -11.42 -32.67
C GLU A 400 -1.09 -10.12 -33.07
N LEU A 401 0.16 -9.95 -32.65
CA LEU A 401 1.01 -8.85 -33.08
C LEU A 401 1.31 -8.90 -34.57
N LEU A 402 1.62 -10.09 -35.11
CA LEU A 402 1.85 -10.27 -36.54
C LEU A 402 0.58 -9.98 -37.36
N ASP A 403 -0.58 -10.48 -36.92
CA ASP A 403 -1.87 -10.21 -37.56
C ASP A 403 -2.18 -8.72 -37.60
N SER A 404 -1.96 -8.01 -36.48
CA SER A 404 -2.05 -6.54 -36.44
C SER A 404 -1.06 -5.85 -37.38
N ALA A 405 0.16 -6.38 -37.54
CA ALA A 405 1.15 -5.83 -38.45
C ALA A 405 0.86 -6.11 -39.94
N LEU A 406 0.10 -7.16 -40.21
CA LEU A 406 -0.38 -7.50 -41.57
C LEU A 406 -1.67 -6.78 -41.95
N SER A 407 -2.34 -6.15 -40.98
CA SER A 407 -3.57 -5.38 -41.22
C SER A 407 -3.28 -4.00 -41.81
N VAL A 408 -4.27 -3.44 -42.48
CA VAL A 408 -4.23 -2.06 -43.02
C VAL A 408 -4.50 -1.08 -41.88
N ASP A 409 -3.79 0.06 -41.89
CA ASP A 409 -4.07 1.17 -40.98
C ASP A 409 -5.34 1.95 -41.40
N ASP A 410 -5.76 2.92 -40.59
CA ASP A 410 -6.94 3.77 -40.85
C ASP A 410 -6.80 4.58 -42.16
N GLU A 411 -5.58 4.72 -42.71
CA GLU A 411 -5.27 5.39 -43.99
C GLU A 411 -5.26 4.40 -45.18
N GLY A 412 -5.55 3.11 -44.96
CA GLY A 412 -5.54 2.07 -45.99
C GLY A 412 -4.15 1.59 -46.37
N LYS A 413 -3.11 1.85 -45.54
CA LYS A 413 -1.73 1.46 -45.81
C LYS A 413 -1.29 0.26 -44.98
N TYR A 414 -0.52 -0.63 -45.61
CA TYR A 414 0.12 -1.73 -44.88
C TYR A 414 1.35 -1.27 -44.09
N SER A 415 1.63 -1.95 -42.99
CA SER A 415 2.85 -1.73 -42.20
C SER A 415 4.11 -1.86 -43.06
N LYS A 416 5.18 -1.19 -42.62
CA LYS A 416 6.49 -1.32 -43.22
C LYS A 416 7.03 -2.75 -43.02
N GLU A 417 7.76 -3.26 -43.99
CA GLU A 417 8.45 -4.56 -43.97
C GLU A 417 9.31 -4.74 -42.72
N SER A 418 10.01 -3.67 -42.30
CA SER A 418 10.83 -3.67 -41.09
C SER A 418 10.05 -4.01 -39.79
N ARG A 419 8.74 -3.72 -39.71
CA ARG A 419 7.92 -4.07 -38.57
C ARG A 419 7.68 -5.57 -38.50
N ILE A 420 7.37 -6.21 -39.61
CA ILE A 420 7.20 -7.66 -39.71
C ILE A 420 8.53 -8.34 -39.43
N HIS A 421 9.61 -7.86 -40.02
CA HIS A 421 10.96 -8.34 -39.77
C HIS A 421 11.30 -8.32 -38.28
N SER A 422 11.08 -7.20 -37.59
CA SER A 422 11.36 -7.06 -36.15
C SER A 422 10.51 -7.95 -35.27
N ILE A 423 9.31 -8.37 -35.71
CA ILE A 423 8.49 -9.37 -34.99
C ILE A 423 9.11 -10.76 -35.10
N ILE A 424 9.64 -11.11 -36.27
CA ILE A 424 10.24 -12.42 -36.56
C ILE A 424 11.64 -12.53 -35.92
N CYS A 425 12.46 -11.52 -36.15
CA CYS A 425 13.84 -11.44 -35.66
C CYS A 425 14.28 -9.97 -35.50
N PRO A 426 14.96 -9.58 -34.43
CA PRO A 426 15.54 -8.25 -34.29
C PRO A 426 16.47 -7.92 -35.44
N MET A 427 16.32 -6.72 -36.01
CA MET A 427 17.12 -6.27 -37.16
C MET A 427 18.55 -5.91 -36.74
N GLN A 428 19.50 -6.06 -37.66
CA GLN A 428 20.93 -5.71 -37.53
C GLN A 428 21.63 -6.48 -36.41
N THR A 429 21.18 -7.72 -36.14
CA THR A 429 21.73 -8.58 -35.10
C THR A 429 22.20 -9.93 -35.63
N THR A 430 23.00 -10.62 -34.84
CA THR A 430 23.37 -12.02 -35.06
C THR A 430 22.92 -12.88 -33.87
N SER A 431 22.91 -14.21 -34.03
CA SER A 431 22.61 -15.15 -32.94
C SER A 431 23.59 -15.05 -31.76
N ASP A 432 24.81 -14.51 -31.99
CA ASP A 432 25.78 -14.27 -30.91
C ASP A 432 25.47 -13.02 -30.09
N GLU A 433 24.67 -12.09 -30.65
CA GLU A 433 24.33 -10.80 -30.02
C GLU A 433 22.99 -10.85 -29.27
N ILE A 434 22.12 -11.82 -29.57
CA ILE A 434 20.76 -11.90 -29.01
C ILE A 434 20.45 -13.31 -28.53
N GLN A 435 19.59 -13.42 -27.51
CA GLN A 435 19.12 -14.71 -27.02
C GLN A 435 18.09 -15.33 -27.97
N LEU A 436 18.06 -16.67 -28.02
CA LEU A 436 17.11 -17.44 -28.86
C LEU A 436 15.65 -17.05 -28.59
N ASP A 437 15.31 -16.72 -27.33
CA ASP A 437 13.98 -16.29 -26.92
C ASP A 437 13.52 -14.97 -27.53
N ALA A 438 14.43 -14.15 -28.01
CA ALA A 438 14.12 -12.89 -28.71
C ALA A 438 13.74 -13.11 -30.18
N MET A 439 13.92 -14.32 -30.71
CA MET A 439 13.64 -14.69 -32.10
C MET A 439 12.33 -15.46 -32.20
N ASN A 440 11.49 -15.09 -33.13
CA ASN A 440 10.23 -15.78 -33.41
C ASN A 440 10.27 -16.52 -34.76
N LEU A 441 11.40 -17.16 -35.07
CA LEU A 441 11.62 -17.94 -36.32
C LEU A 441 10.59 -19.06 -36.52
N TRP A 442 10.00 -19.57 -35.42
CA TRP A 442 8.92 -20.54 -35.43
C TRP A 442 7.67 -20.05 -36.19
N LEU A 443 7.50 -18.73 -36.40
CA LEU A 443 6.46 -18.18 -37.28
C LEU A 443 6.61 -18.65 -38.74
N ILE A 444 7.83 -18.99 -39.14
CA ILE A 444 8.15 -19.51 -40.47
C ILE A 444 8.23 -21.03 -40.40
N ASP A 445 9.10 -21.54 -39.56
CA ASP A 445 9.26 -22.98 -39.31
C ASP A 445 9.92 -23.20 -37.93
N ASP A 446 9.35 -24.08 -37.08
CA ASP A 446 9.89 -24.39 -35.76
C ASP A 446 11.35 -24.90 -35.82
N ARG A 447 11.75 -25.55 -36.91
CA ARG A 447 13.10 -26.09 -37.10
C ARG A 447 14.16 -25.01 -37.23
N LEU A 448 13.80 -23.81 -37.70
CA LEU A 448 14.71 -22.68 -37.85
C LEU A 448 15.19 -22.12 -36.50
N ALA A 449 14.48 -22.39 -35.42
CA ALA A 449 14.91 -22.03 -34.07
C ALA A 449 16.19 -22.79 -33.61
N TYR A 450 16.52 -23.88 -34.25
CA TYR A 450 17.69 -24.74 -33.94
C TYR A 450 18.77 -24.56 -34.99
N HIS A 451 19.38 -23.39 -35.06
CA HIS A 451 20.42 -23.05 -36.02
C HIS A 451 21.79 -22.92 -35.35
N HIS A 452 22.86 -23.04 -36.15
CA HIS A 452 24.22 -22.82 -35.68
C HIS A 452 24.52 -21.30 -35.60
N PHE A 453 24.20 -20.54 -36.69
CA PHE A 453 24.40 -19.12 -36.73
C PHE A 453 23.26 -18.45 -37.52
N LEU A 454 22.91 -17.24 -37.12
CA LEU A 454 21.90 -16.42 -37.78
C LEU A 454 22.43 -14.99 -37.93
N ALA A 455 22.17 -14.39 -39.07
CA ALA A 455 22.38 -12.96 -39.32
C ALA A 455 21.09 -12.32 -39.85
N SER A 456 20.64 -11.25 -39.17
CA SER A 456 19.45 -10.47 -39.50
C SER A 456 19.82 -9.07 -39.95
N ASP A 457 19.45 -8.67 -41.18
CA ASP A 457 19.76 -7.37 -41.81
C ASP A 457 21.24 -6.98 -41.70
N LYS A 458 22.13 -7.95 -41.77
CA LYS A 458 23.57 -7.73 -41.79
C LYS A 458 24.09 -7.69 -43.24
N LYS A 459 25.18 -6.94 -43.46
CA LYS A 459 25.88 -6.98 -44.74
C LYS A 459 26.53 -8.34 -44.97
N ILE A 460 26.48 -8.86 -46.19
CA ILE A 460 27.05 -10.18 -46.53
C ILE A 460 28.53 -10.25 -46.17
N ASN A 461 29.29 -9.16 -46.47
CA ASN A 461 30.71 -9.08 -46.13
C ASN A 461 31.02 -9.07 -44.62
N SER A 462 30.00 -8.88 -43.77
CA SER A 462 30.16 -8.93 -42.29
C SER A 462 29.81 -10.29 -41.67
N ILE A 463 29.38 -11.26 -42.49
CA ILE A 463 29.02 -12.60 -42.04
C ILE A 463 30.27 -13.47 -42.05
N PRO A 464 30.76 -13.97 -40.91
CA PRO A 464 32.06 -14.67 -40.84
C PRO A 464 32.18 -15.91 -41.70
N MET A 465 31.07 -16.53 -42.06
CA MET A 465 31.00 -17.79 -42.79
C MET A 465 30.91 -17.61 -44.29
N LEU A 466 30.83 -16.35 -44.78
CA LEU A 466 30.72 -16.05 -46.20
C LEU A 466 31.94 -15.25 -46.68
N GLU A 467 32.72 -15.85 -47.58
CA GLU A 467 33.83 -15.19 -48.29
C GLU A 467 33.29 -14.34 -49.45
N ASN A 468 32.64 -13.24 -49.15
CA ASN A 468 32.08 -12.33 -50.17
C ASN A 468 32.26 -10.87 -49.75
N ASN A 469 32.71 -10.01 -50.69
CA ASN A 469 33.00 -8.60 -50.47
C ASN A 469 31.82 -7.68 -50.84
N THR A 470 30.60 -8.18 -50.94
CA THR A 470 29.44 -7.36 -51.31
C THR A 470 28.84 -6.66 -50.07
N ASP A 471 28.45 -5.40 -50.26
CA ASP A 471 27.72 -4.61 -49.24
C ASP A 471 26.20 -4.87 -49.23
N LYS A 472 25.73 -5.80 -50.05
CA LYS A 472 24.33 -6.21 -50.06
C LYS A 472 23.93 -6.84 -48.71
N ARG A 473 22.64 -6.81 -48.40
CA ARG A 473 22.07 -7.35 -47.18
C ARG A 473 21.02 -8.40 -47.53
N MET A 474 20.91 -9.41 -46.68
CA MET A 474 19.81 -10.36 -46.64
C MET A 474 18.93 -10.02 -45.44
N ASP A 475 17.61 -10.16 -45.58
CA ASP A 475 16.74 -9.92 -44.46
C ASP A 475 17.08 -10.88 -43.31
N ILE A 476 17.04 -12.20 -43.51
CA ILE A 476 17.48 -13.17 -42.52
C ILE A 476 18.26 -14.29 -43.25
N ALA A 477 19.46 -14.55 -42.80
CA ALA A 477 20.27 -15.69 -43.24
C ALA A 477 20.51 -16.65 -42.05
N ILE A 478 20.18 -17.91 -42.23
CA ILE A 478 20.25 -18.95 -41.20
C ILE A 478 21.17 -20.07 -41.70
N PHE A 479 22.18 -20.37 -40.91
CA PHE A 479 23.19 -21.35 -41.22
C PHE A 479 22.99 -22.58 -40.35
N ASP A 480 23.03 -23.78 -40.99
CA ASP A 480 22.85 -25.07 -40.35
C ASP A 480 21.63 -25.17 -39.44
N ALA A 481 20.42 -24.97 -40.01
CA ALA A 481 19.20 -25.37 -39.35
C ALA A 481 19.21 -26.90 -39.07
N ALA A 482 18.61 -27.31 -37.96
CA ALA A 482 18.70 -28.60 -37.28
C ALA A 482 18.46 -29.90 -38.07
N LEU A 483 18.44 -29.86 -39.38
CA LEU A 483 18.35 -31.03 -40.24
C LEU A 483 19.73 -31.62 -40.65
N SER A 484 20.82 -30.90 -40.38
CA SER A 484 22.17 -31.45 -40.63
C SER A 484 22.76 -32.01 -39.34
N TYR A 485 22.71 -33.31 -39.20
CA TYR A 485 23.25 -34.05 -38.06
C TYR A 485 24.79 -34.14 -38.03
N THR A 486 25.51 -33.23 -38.64
CA THR A 486 26.99 -33.24 -38.62
C THR A 486 27.50 -32.23 -37.61
N ALA A 487 28.18 -32.71 -36.59
CA ALA A 487 28.78 -31.93 -35.52
C ALA A 487 30.12 -31.27 -35.89
N ASP A 488 30.34 -30.97 -37.16
CA ASP A 488 31.57 -30.29 -37.62
C ASP A 488 31.31 -28.79 -37.73
N PRO A 489 31.82 -27.96 -36.79
CA PRO A 489 31.58 -26.54 -36.77
C PRO A 489 32.20 -25.78 -37.95
N ASP A 490 33.13 -26.41 -38.70
CA ASP A 490 33.82 -25.81 -39.86
C ASP A 490 33.12 -26.10 -41.18
N ASN A 491 32.08 -26.94 -41.23
CA ASN A 491 31.34 -27.31 -42.43
C ASN A 491 29.88 -26.88 -42.38
N ILE A 492 29.53 -25.78 -43.04
CA ILE A 492 28.15 -25.34 -43.25
C ILE A 492 27.48 -26.26 -44.28
N ASN A 493 26.47 -27.03 -43.86
CA ASN A 493 25.77 -27.97 -44.72
C ASN A 493 24.50 -27.40 -45.37
N SER A 494 23.95 -26.34 -44.81
CA SER A 494 22.74 -25.67 -45.33
C SER A 494 22.68 -24.18 -45.00
N ILE A 495 22.16 -23.42 -45.90
CA ILE A 495 21.84 -22.01 -45.69
C ILE A 495 20.38 -21.81 -46.06
N THR A 496 19.61 -21.26 -45.11
CA THR A 496 18.24 -20.81 -45.35
C THR A 496 18.21 -19.29 -45.43
N ILE A 497 17.74 -18.75 -46.52
CA ILE A 497 17.58 -17.29 -46.73
C ILE A 497 16.09 -17.00 -46.68
N VAL A 498 15.69 -16.06 -45.81
CA VAL A 498 14.34 -15.54 -45.73
C VAL A 498 14.37 -14.10 -46.21
N GLU A 499 13.60 -13.83 -47.25
CA GLU A 499 13.41 -12.49 -47.80
C GLU A 499 11.98 -12.05 -47.57
N LEU A 500 11.78 -10.97 -46.82
CA LEU A 500 10.48 -10.44 -46.44
C LEU A 500 10.05 -9.37 -47.47
N LYS A 501 8.76 -9.34 -47.76
CA LYS A 501 8.20 -8.33 -48.67
C LYS A 501 6.97 -7.70 -48.05
N ARG A 502 6.76 -6.42 -48.35
CA ARG A 502 5.58 -5.69 -47.91
C ARG A 502 4.31 -6.38 -48.42
N PRO A 503 3.27 -6.56 -47.59
CA PRO A 503 2.00 -7.12 -48.04
C PRO A 503 1.44 -6.38 -49.25
N GLN A 504 0.83 -7.13 -50.18
CA GLN A 504 0.22 -6.63 -51.42
C GLN A 504 1.19 -5.81 -52.33
N ARG A 505 2.44 -6.14 -52.29
CA ARG A 505 3.36 -5.63 -53.31
C ARG A 505 2.97 -6.22 -54.66
N ASP A 506 2.59 -5.35 -55.61
CA ASP A 506 2.25 -5.69 -56.99
C ASP A 506 3.36 -5.23 -57.94
N ASP A 507 4.53 -5.83 -57.83
CA ASP A 507 5.66 -5.63 -58.72
C ASP A 507 6.08 -6.98 -59.34
N ALA A 508 5.29 -7.40 -60.33
CA ALA A 508 5.54 -8.62 -61.08
C ALA A 508 6.94 -8.63 -61.77
N ASP A 509 7.58 -7.47 -61.90
CA ASP A 509 8.88 -7.34 -62.54
C ASP A 509 10.09 -7.70 -61.64
N ASN A 510 9.87 -7.88 -60.30
CA ASN A 510 10.93 -8.23 -59.35
C ASN A 510 10.58 -9.53 -58.63
N ASP A 511 10.78 -10.65 -59.28
CA ASP A 511 10.65 -11.97 -58.67
C ASP A 511 11.55 -12.08 -57.42
N PRO A 512 11.00 -12.31 -56.21
CA PRO A 512 11.76 -12.46 -54.97
C PRO A 512 12.84 -13.54 -55.06
N VAL A 513 12.60 -14.63 -55.80
CA VAL A 513 13.54 -15.71 -55.99
C VAL A 513 14.74 -15.21 -56.78
N LEU A 514 14.52 -14.39 -57.85
CA LEU A 514 15.60 -13.77 -58.60
C LEU A 514 16.40 -12.76 -57.78
N GLN A 515 15.79 -12.10 -56.78
CA GLN A 515 16.51 -11.23 -55.87
C GLN A 515 17.48 -12.03 -54.99
N VAL A 516 17.03 -13.13 -54.39
CA VAL A 516 17.88 -14.05 -53.59
C VAL A 516 19.00 -14.64 -54.45
N LEU A 517 18.73 -15.05 -55.69
CA LEU A 517 19.74 -15.60 -56.60
C LEU A 517 20.78 -14.56 -57.07
N LYS A 518 20.51 -13.29 -56.93
CA LYS A 518 21.43 -12.17 -57.24
C LYS A 518 22.21 -11.65 -56.03
N LEU A 519 21.91 -12.16 -54.83
CA LEU A 519 22.65 -11.85 -53.62
C LEU A 519 23.98 -12.58 -53.58
#